data_007060056585113929cb710840731028
#
_entry.id   007060056585113929cb710840731028
#
_cell.length_a   1.000
_cell.length_b   1.000
_cell.length_c   1.000
_cell.angle_alpha   90.00
_cell.angle_beta   90.00
_cell.angle_gamma   90.00
#
_symmetry.space_group_name_H-M   'P 1'
#
loop_
_entity.id
_entity.type
_entity.pdbx_description
1 polymer ?
#
loop_
_entity_poly.entity_id
_entity_poly.type
_entity_poly.pdbx_seq_one_letter_code
_entity_poly.pdbx_strand_id
1 'polypeptide(L)'
;MGIHVAASKCPHVHAAVAENVSSARRAATAKNCNVLAMGGFWTAPRLGQAMADAFLEHSLGDGYEDWDGFYEYHLIGYEECENFDYEAYKANGFQVPGERNVELGPEPAGLAF
;
A
#
# COMPACT_ATOMS: atom_id res chain seq x y z
N MET A 1 -13.91 6.51 6.11
CA MET A 1 -13.39 5.25 6.74
C MET A 1 -14.29 4.04 6.49
N GLY A 2 -15.58 4.15 6.65
CA GLY A 2 -16.49 3.02 6.47
C GLY A 2 -16.40 2.33 5.11
N ILE A 3 -16.29 3.09 4.04
CA ILE A 3 -16.15 2.52 2.68
C ILE A 3 -14.83 1.74 2.50
N HIS A 4 -13.75 2.20 3.12
CA HIS A 4 -12.48 1.50 3.11
C HIS A 4 -12.60 0.12 3.78
N VAL A 5 -13.22 0.05 4.96
CA VAL A 5 -13.45 -1.20 5.68
C VAL A 5 -14.31 -2.16 4.86
N ALA A 6 -15.38 -1.67 4.26
CA ALA A 6 -16.26 -2.47 3.40
C ALA A 6 -15.54 -2.96 2.14
N ALA A 7 -14.82 -2.09 1.44
CA ALA A 7 -14.06 -2.42 0.24
C ALA A 7 -13.01 -3.50 0.50
N SER A 8 -12.32 -3.41 1.64
CA SER A 8 -11.29 -4.38 2.04
C SER A 8 -11.81 -5.81 2.28
N LYS A 9 -13.12 -6.00 2.37
CA LYS A 9 -13.75 -7.33 2.46
C LYS A 9 -13.92 -8.02 1.10
N CYS A 10 -13.78 -7.27 0.01
CA CYS A 10 -13.92 -7.81 -1.34
C CYS A 10 -12.61 -8.48 -1.79
N PRO A 11 -12.69 -9.64 -2.48
CA PRO A 11 -11.51 -10.27 -3.06
C PRO A 11 -10.80 -9.31 -4.02
N HIS A 12 -9.47 -9.35 -4.04
CA HIS A 12 -8.61 -8.55 -4.92
C HIS A 12 -8.73 -7.04 -4.74
N VAL A 13 -9.34 -6.58 -3.66
CA VAL A 13 -9.41 -5.16 -3.30
C VAL A 13 -8.39 -4.85 -2.21
N HIS A 14 -7.46 -3.98 -2.56
CA HIS A 14 -6.46 -3.41 -1.65
C HIS A 14 -6.75 -1.92 -1.51
N ALA A 15 -7.54 -1.60 -0.50
CA ALA A 15 -8.00 -0.23 -0.26
C ALA A 15 -7.08 0.49 0.75
N ALA A 16 -6.80 1.75 0.47
CA ALA A 16 -6.13 2.64 1.40
C ALA A 16 -7.01 3.84 1.73
N VAL A 17 -6.91 4.32 2.96
CA VAL A 17 -7.43 5.63 3.35
C VAL A 17 -6.29 6.64 3.29
N ALA A 18 -6.52 7.76 2.63
CA ALA A 18 -5.57 8.85 2.59
C ALA A 18 -6.20 10.18 2.98
N GLU A 19 -5.42 11.03 3.63
CA GLU A 19 -5.83 12.36 4.10
C GLU A 19 -4.94 13.47 3.52
N ASN A 20 -3.91 13.10 2.76
CA ASN A 20 -3.01 14.04 2.09
C ASN A 20 -2.42 13.42 0.83
N VAL A 21 -1.80 14.25 0.00
CA VAL A 21 -1.22 13.82 -1.28
C VAL A 21 -0.11 12.81 -1.12
N SER A 22 0.74 12.96 -0.10
CA SER A 22 1.85 12.03 0.16
C SER A 22 1.36 10.62 0.51
N SER A 23 0.35 10.51 1.38
CA SER A 23 -0.22 9.20 1.73
C SER A 23 -0.96 8.56 0.56
N ALA A 24 -1.66 9.35 -0.26
CA ALA A 24 -2.31 8.85 -1.48
C ALA A 24 -1.29 8.30 -2.48
N ARG A 25 -0.19 9.01 -2.70
CA ARG A 25 0.93 8.55 -3.53
C ARG A 25 1.54 7.26 -3.00
N ARG A 26 1.80 7.18 -1.70
CA ARG A 26 2.38 5.96 -1.08
C ARG A 26 1.46 4.75 -1.13
N ALA A 27 0.15 4.97 -1.13
CA ALA A 27 -0.81 3.88 -1.31
C ALA A 27 -0.58 3.13 -2.63
N ALA A 28 -0.25 3.86 -3.70
CA ALA A 28 0.12 3.25 -4.98
C ALA A 28 1.57 2.75 -4.97
N THR A 29 2.53 3.61 -4.61
CA THR A 29 3.96 3.36 -4.83
C THR A 29 4.60 2.33 -3.90
N ALA A 30 4.07 2.19 -2.68
CA ALA A 30 4.63 1.29 -1.67
C ALA A 30 3.66 0.17 -1.25
N LYS A 31 2.37 0.30 -1.49
CA LYS A 31 1.37 -0.67 -1.04
C LYS A 31 0.61 -1.33 -2.18
N ASN A 32 0.81 -0.87 -3.40
CA ASN A 32 0.11 -1.39 -4.58
C ASN A 32 -1.42 -1.41 -4.42
N CYS A 33 -1.95 -0.41 -3.70
CA CYS A 33 -3.40 -0.30 -3.51
C CYS A 33 -4.10 0.03 -4.82
N ASN A 34 -5.30 -0.52 -5.01
CA ASN A 34 -6.12 -0.29 -6.20
C ASN A 34 -7.42 0.47 -5.90
N VAL A 35 -7.66 0.81 -4.64
CA VAL A 35 -8.78 1.64 -4.20
C VAL A 35 -8.26 2.71 -3.25
N LEU A 36 -8.58 3.96 -3.54
CA LEU A 36 -8.29 5.10 -2.69
C LEU A 36 -9.59 5.59 -2.03
N ALA A 37 -9.65 5.55 -0.72
CA ALA A 37 -10.74 6.10 0.07
C ALA A 37 -10.36 7.44 0.70
N MET A 38 -11.28 8.38 0.70
CA MET A 38 -11.11 9.72 1.26
C MET A 38 -12.26 10.06 2.19
N GLY A 39 -12.00 10.90 3.20
CA GLY A 39 -13.03 11.39 4.11
C GLY A 39 -13.93 12.42 3.43
N GLY A 40 -15.21 12.07 3.19
CA GLY A 40 -16.16 12.96 2.50
C GLY A 40 -16.49 14.25 3.26
N PHE A 41 -16.29 14.28 4.58
CA PHE A 41 -16.57 15.45 5.40
C PHE A 41 -15.37 16.36 5.64
N TRP A 42 -14.15 15.87 5.45
CA TRP A 42 -12.93 16.65 5.75
C TRP A 42 -12.03 16.90 4.55
N THR A 43 -12.17 16.13 3.49
CA THR A 43 -11.36 16.32 2.29
C THR A 43 -11.98 17.36 1.38
N ALA A 44 -11.35 18.54 1.29
CA ALA A 44 -11.79 19.57 0.38
C ALA A 44 -11.65 19.11 -1.09
N PRO A 45 -12.51 19.57 -2.02
CA PRO A 45 -12.49 19.10 -3.41
C PRO A 45 -11.14 19.21 -4.12
N ARG A 46 -10.41 20.31 -3.92
CA ARG A 46 -9.07 20.48 -4.50
C ARG A 46 -8.05 19.49 -3.96
N LEU A 47 -8.08 19.24 -2.67
CA LEU A 47 -7.21 18.24 -2.05
C LEU A 47 -7.57 16.84 -2.54
N GLY A 48 -8.85 16.51 -2.60
CA GLY A 48 -9.34 15.23 -3.12
C GLY A 48 -8.89 14.98 -4.56
N GLN A 49 -8.96 16.00 -5.42
CA GLN A 49 -8.47 15.92 -6.80
C GLN A 49 -6.96 15.68 -6.84
N ALA A 50 -6.17 16.43 -6.07
CA ALA A 50 -4.73 16.28 -6.01
C ALA A 50 -4.31 14.88 -5.48
N MET A 51 -5.04 14.35 -4.51
CA MET A 51 -4.84 13.00 -3.98
C MET A 51 -5.17 11.93 -5.02
N ALA A 52 -6.27 12.07 -5.75
CA ALA A 52 -6.65 11.17 -6.83
C ALA A 52 -5.62 11.16 -7.96
N ASP A 53 -5.16 12.34 -8.39
CA ASP A 53 -4.11 12.46 -9.39
C ASP A 53 -2.82 11.76 -8.95
N ALA A 54 -2.36 12.02 -7.74
CA ALA A 54 -1.16 11.40 -7.19
C ALA A 54 -1.27 9.87 -7.08
N PHE A 55 -2.47 9.35 -6.80
CA PHE A 55 -2.72 7.92 -6.75
C PHE A 55 -2.73 7.28 -8.14
N LEU A 56 -3.40 7.93 -9.10
CA LEU A 56 -3.59 7.40 -10.46
C LEU A 56 -2.34 7.51 -11.34
N GLU A 57 -1.48 8.49 -11.08
CA GLU A 57 -0.26 8.74 -11.87
C GLU A 57 0.91 7.81 -11.50
N HIS A 58 0.79 7.04 -10.43
CA HIS A 58 1.89 6.24 -9.90
C HIS A 58 1.58 4.76 -9.86
N SER A 59 2.64 3.96 -9.92
CA SER A 59 2.61 2.51 -9.78
C SER A 59 3.58 2.06 -8.68
N LEU A 60 3.50 0.78 -8.30
CA LEU A 60 4.38 0.20 -7.31
C LEU A 60 5.86 0.41 -7.70
N GLY A 61 6.63 0.94 -6.79
CA GLY A 61 8.06 1.21 -6.95
C GLY A 61 8.40 2.60 -7.47
N ASP A 62 7.42 3.36 -8.00
CA ASP A 62 7.68 4.71 -8.52
C ASP A 62 8.24 5.65 -7.45
N GLY A 63 9.36 6.30 -7.77
CA GLY A 63 10.07 7.19 -6.86
C GLY A 63 11.03 6.48 -5.90
N TYR A 64 11.14 5.16 -5.97
CA TYR A 64 12.01 4.33 -5.14
C TYR A 64 12.96 3.46 -5.96
N GLU A 65 13.22 3.84 -7.21
CA GLU A 65 14.04 3.07 -8.16
C GLU A 65 15.49 2.90 -7.67
N ASP A 66 15.99 3.87 -6.90
CA ASP A 66 17.33 3.84 -6.32
C ASP A 66 17.41 3.09 -4.98
N TRP A 67 16.30 2.56 -4.50
CA TRP A 67 16.26 1.75 -3.28
C TRP A 67 16.33 0.28 -3.61
N ASP A 68 17.49 -0.31 -3.41
CA ASP A 68 17.72 -1.72 -3.73
C ASP A 68 16.75 -2.66 -3.00
N GLY A 69 16.10 -3.51 -3.77
CA GLY A 69 15.12 -4.47 -3.26
C GLY A 69 13.74 -3.88 -2.93
N PHE A 70 13.51 -2.56 -3.11
CA PHE A 70 12.24 -1.93 -2.70
C PHE A 70 11.03 -2.54 -3.42
N TYR A 71 11.08 -2.65 -4.73
CA TYR A 71 9.97 -3.17 -5.53
C TYR A 71 9.63 -4.61 -5.14
N GLU A 72 10.62 -5.48 -5.12
CA GLU A 72 10.47 -6.91 -4.82
C GLU A 72 9.97 -7.13 -3.39
N TYR A 73 10.53 -6.41 -2.44
CA TYR A 73 10.12 -6.48 -1.03
C TYR A 73 8.65 -6.11 -0.83
N HIS A 74 8.22 -5.01 -1.47
CA HIS A 74 6.84 -4.54 -1.33
C HIS A 74 5.86 -5.36 -2.17
N LEU A 75 6.29 -5.93 -3.31
CA LEU A 75 5.49 -6.87 -4.08
C LEU A 75 5.21 -8.14 -3.29
N ILE A 76 6.20 -8.69 -2.60
CA ILE A 76 6.01 -9.85 -1.71
C ILE A 76 5.04 -9.51 -0.59
N GLY A 77 5.16 -8.34 0.02
CA GLY A 77 4.22 -7.88 1.06
C GLY A 77 2.78 -7.77 0.53
N TYR A 78 2.61 -7.28 -0.69
CA TYR A 78 1.31 -7.25 -1.35
C TYR A 78 0.73 -8.65 -1.56
N GLU A 79 1.53 -9.59 -2.08
CA GLU A 79 1.12 -10.96 -2.32
C GLU A 79 0.79 -11.71 -1.01
N GLU A 80 1.54 -11.46 0.06
CA GLU A 80 1.23 -11.99 1.38
C GLU A 80 -0.13 -11.51 1.89
N CYS A 81 -0.47 -10.24 1.67
CA CYS A 81 -1.78 -9.70 2.02
C CYS A 81 -2.91 -10.30 1.17
N GLU A 82 -2.67 -10.47 -0.14
CA GLU A 82 -3.63 -11.05 -1.08
C GLU A 82 -3.96 -12.49 -0.73
N ASN A 83 -2.97 -13.26 -0.30
CA ASN A 83 -3.10 -14.68 0.01
C ASN A 83 -3.25 -14.96 1.52
N PHE A 84 -3.49 -13.94 2.34
CA PHE A 84 -3.58 -14.09 3.79
C PHE A 84 -4.74 -15.00 4.19
N ASP A 85 -4.42 -16.04 4.94
CA ASP A 85 -5.36 -16.98 5.54
C ASP A 85 -5.20 -16.94 7.06
N TYR A 86 -6.24 -16.49 7.75
CA TYR A 86 -6.21 -16.34 9.21
C TYR A 86 -6.02 -17.69 9.91
N GLU A 87 -6.68 -18.75 9.47
CA GLU A 87 -6.59 -20.06 10.12
C GLU A 87 -5.20 -20.67 9.96
N ALA A 88 -4.59 -20.52 8.78
CA ALA A 88 -3.20 -20.93 8.56
C ALA A 88 -2.22 -20.11 9.41
N TYR A 89 -2.42 -18.81 9.49
CA TYR A 89 -1.63 -17.90 10.33
C TYR A 89 -1.70 -18.28 11.81
N LYS A 90 -2.91 -18.54 12.32
CA LYS A 90 -3.14 -19.00 13.69
C LYS A 90 -2.49 -20.36 13.95
N ALA A 91 -2.65 -21.32 13.03
CA ALA A 91 -2.05 -22.64 13.14
C ALA A 91 -0.52 -22.59 13.14
N ASN A 92 0.09 -21.59 12.49
CA ASN A 92 1.53 -21.35 12.46
C ASN A 92 2.04 -20.46 13.63
N GLY A 93 1.29 -20.40 14.74
CA GLY A 93 1.67 -19.64 15.92
C GLY A 93 1.62 -18.12 15.75
N PHE A 94 0.73 -17.61 14.91
CA PHE A 94 0.60 -16.19 14.55
C PHE A 94 1.86 -15.62 13.88
N GLN A 95 2.50 -16.44 13.07
CA GLN A 95 3.63 -16.03 12.23
C GLN A 95 3.29 -16.26 10.75
N VAL A 96 3.74 -15.36 9.90
CA VAL A 96 3.58 -15.52 8.46
C VAL A 96 4.41 -16.72 8.01
N PRO A 97 3.80 -17.69 7.30
CA PRO A 97 4.53 -18.84 6.80
C PRO A 97 5.56 -18.44 5.72
N GLY A 98 6.72 -19.06 5.76
CA GLY A 98 7.76 -18.90 4.74
C GLY A 98 8.86 -17.92 5.13
N GLU A 99 9.94 -18.00 4.40
CA GLU A 99 11.06 -17.07 4.50
C GLU A 99 10.97 -16.04 3.39
N ARG A 100 11.12 -14.76 3.74
CA ARG A 100 11.32 -13.72 2.73
C ARG A 100 12.75 -13.84 2.19
N ASN A 101 12.87 -14.19 0.92
CA ASN A 101 14.16 -14.30 0.24
C ASN A 101 14.65 -12.94 -0.33
N VAL A 102 14.01 -11.86 0.06
CA VAL A 102 14.35 -10.51 -0.40
C VAL A 102 14.60 -9.62 0.81
N GLU A 103 15.76 -9.02 0.85
CA GLU A 103 16.12 -8.01 1.84
C GLU A 103 15.97 -6.62 1.25
N LEU A 104 15.41 -5.72 2.04
CA LEU A 104 15.38 -4.31 1.71
C LEU A 104 16.75 -3.71 2.01
N GLY A 105 17.38 -3.12 1.00
CA GLY A 105 18.63 -2.41 1.15
C GLY A 105 18.52 -1.17 2.04
N PRO A 106 19.64 -0.53 2.38
CA PRO A 106 19.61 0.70 3.16
C PRO A 106 18.86 1.80 2.42
N GLU A 107 18.08 2.59 3.18
CA GLU A 107 17.35 3.73 2.61
C GLU A 107 18.30 4.72 1.96
N PRO A 108 18.11 5.06 0.67
CA PRO A 108 18.94 6.06 0.00
C PRO A 108 18.80 7.44 0.64
N ALA A 109 19.90 8.17 0.72
CA ALA A 109 19.88 9.54 1.21
C ALA A 109 19.05 10.44 0.29
N GLY A 110 18.25 11.33 0.86
CA GLY A 110 17.49 12.34 0.12
C GLY A 110 16.14 11.89 -0.41
N LEU A 111 15.64 10.71 -0.02
CA LEU A 111 14.24 10.37 -0.29
C LEU A 111 13.31 11.29 0.49
N ALA A 112 12.48 12.04 -0.23
CA ALA A 112 11.40 12.83 0.34
C ALA A 112 10.09 12.04 0.26
N PHE A 113 9.46 11.87 1.40
CA PHE A 113 8.14 11.21 1.49
C PHE A 113 7.03 12.24 1.56
#